data_d6d37668113bd357f93127950b4e6d40
#
_entry.id   d6d37668113bd357f93127950b4e6d40
#
_cell.length_a   1.000
_cell.length_b   1.000
_cell.length_c   1.000
_cell.angle_alpha   90.00
_cell.angle_beta   90.00
_cell.angle_gamma   90.00
#
_symmetry.space_group_name_H-M   'P 1'
#
loop_
_entity.id
_entity.type
_entity.pdbx_description
1 polymer ?
#
loop_
_entity_poly.entity_id
_entity_poly.type
_entity_poly.pdbx_seq_one_letter_code
_entity_poly.pdbx_strand_id
1 'polypeptide(L)'
;MATPANQREARNLNRVFAAATLCASLALGACGDLGRFQTASSPGFAPVKPNKPAAQTPATEREHSRILSSYGGSYDDPRLEALITKTVDRLVAASERPDLTYKVTILNSGAVNAFALPTGQLYVTRGLIALASDTSELSSVLAHEMAHVLAKHAAIREDQAKQAAVVTRVVADMGNDPDMNALALAKTKLTMASFSRAQEFEADGIGVGISARAKFDPFGASRFLTAMERTAALTANRAPADPRSLDFLSSHPATPERVQNAQANARQYSSPEAGERDRDAYLSAIDNLVYGEDPSEGFVRGRRFLHPKLGFTFQVPDGFVLENTAQAVVGVREGGTQAMRFDVVRVPAEQSLGDYLNSGWMENVDKASTEDVTINGFPSATATASGDQWQFRIYALRFGSDVYRFIFAAKKKTPESDRSFRETVNSFRRLTLAEIQAARPLRIKIVTVQPGDTIESLASRMQGVDRPVDRFRVLNGFDSRSTVKPRDRVKIVVD
;
A
#
# COMPACT_ATOMS: atom_id res chain seq x y z
N MET A 1 42.31 37.41 -37.53
CA MET A 1 41.69 38.42 -36.67
C MET A 1 40.57 37.72 -35.89
N ALA A 2 40.83 37.36 -34.65
CA ALA A 2 39.88 36.67 -33.78
C ALA A 2 39.24 37.69 -32.85
N THR A 3 37.93 37.66 -32.73
CA THR A 3 37.08 38.61 -32.01
C THR A 3 37.19 38.47 -30.47
N PRO A 4 36.98 39.53 -29.70
CA PRO A 4 37.31 39.60 -28.28
C PRO A 4 36.36 38.92 -27.30
N ALA A 5 35.48 38.03 -27.75
CA ALA A 5 34.49 37.31 -26.90
C ALA A 5 35.06 36.11 -26.13
N ASN A 6 36.19 35.58 -26.52
CA ASN A 6 36.73 34.32 -25.97
C ASN A 6 37.71 34.48 -24.79
N GLN A 7 37.96 35.71 -24.32
CA GLN A 7 38.85 35.93 -23.16
C GLN A 7 38.13 36.10 -21.82
N ARG A 8 36.80 36.23 -21.82
CA ARG A 8 36.04 36.36 -20.55
C ARG A 8 35.60 35.02 -19.96
N GLU A 9 35.39 33.98 -20.78
CA GLU A 9 35.05 32.65 -20.27
C GLU A 9 36.24 31.93 -19.63
N ALA A 10 37.43 32.10 -20.11
CA ALA A 10 38.65 31.50 -19.54
C ALA A 10 39.03 32.05 -18.15
N ARG A 11 38.55 33.25 -17.77
CA ARG A 11 38.84 33.84 -16.45
C ARG A 11 37.86 33.38 -15.35
N ASN A 12 36.69 32.87 -15.68
CA ASN A 12 35.71 32.42 -14.69
C ASN A 12 35.92 30.94 -14.35
N LEU A 13 36.51 30.12 -15.22
CA LEU A 13 36.84 28.73 -14.90
C LEU A 13 37.98 28.56 -13.89
N ASN A 14 38.94 29.49 -13.89
CA ASN A 14 40.09 29.41 -12.97
C ASN A 14 39.81 29.90 -11.53
N ARG A 15 38.63 30.50 -11.28
CA ARG A 15 38.25 30.91 -9.93
C ARG A 15 37.43 29.82 -9.17
N VAL A 16 36.88 28.83 -9.85
CA VAL A 16 36.14 27.73 -9.24
C VAL A 16 37.07 26.59 -8.81
N PHE A 17 38.26 26.45 -9.44
CA PHE A 17 39.23 25.41 -9.09
C PHE A 17 40.20 25.80 -7.95
N ALA A 18 40.25 27.08 -7.51
CA ALA A 18 41.12 27.49 -6.42
C ALA A 18 40.51 27.36 -5.01
N ALA A 19 39.22 27.05 -4.89
CA ALA A 19 38.54 26.87 -3.60
C ALA A 19 38.41 25.40 -3.14
N ALA A 20 38.79 24.43 -3.98
CA ALA A 20 38.67 22.99 -3.68
C ALA A 20 39.97 22.33 -3.20
N THR A 21 41.08 23.08 -3.06
CA THR A 21 42.38 22.47 -2.74
C THR A 21 42.93 22.83 -1.33
N LEU A 22 42.08 23.35 -0.43
CA LEU A 22 42.53 23.73 0.92
C LEU A 22 41.90 22.92 2.06
N CYS A 23 41.26 21.75 1.77
CA CYS A 23 40.73 20.85 2.82
C CYS A 23 41.29 19.44 2.81
N ALA A 24 42.42 19.18 2.14
CA ALA A 24 43.01 17.84 1.99
C ALA A 24 44.43 17.70 2.59
N SER A 25 44.74 18.38 3.69
CA SER A 25 46.06 18.25 4.34
C SER A 25 45.98 18.31 5.87
N LEU A 26 45.20 17.44 6.51
CA LEU A 26 45.28 17.16 7.95
C LEU A 26 44.66 15.81 8.29
N ALA A 27 45.31 14.71 7.86
CA ALA A 27 45.12 13.36 8.41
C ALA A 27 46.20 12.39 7.88
N LEU A 28 47.44 12.60 8.27
CA LEU A 28 48.48 11.57 8.16
C LEU A 28 49.36 11.67 9.38
N GLY A 29 49.08 10.84 10.36
CA GLY A 29 49.94 10.70 11.55
C GLY A 29 49.26 9.93 12.67
N ALA A 30 49.17 8.60 12.54
CA ALA A 30 49.24 7.64 13.67
C ALA A 30 49.22 6.21 13.11
N CYS A 31 50.37 5.72 12.64
CA CYS A 31 50.66 4.29 12.60
C CYS A 31 51.34 3.94 13.95
N GLY A 32 50.81 2.98 14.66
CA GLY A 32 51.45 2.37 15.82
C GLY A 32 50.46 1.76 16.79
N ASP A 33 50.11 0.54 16.67
CA ASP A 33 50.25 -0.55 17.60
C ASP A 33 49.30 -1.72 17.27
N LEU A 34 49.88 -2.71 16.59
CA LEU A 34 49.30 -4.05 16.44
C LEU A 34 49.82 -4.91 17.60
N GLY A 35 49.06 -5.01 18.66
CA GLY A 35 49.44 -5.85 19.78
C GLY A 35 48.35 -6.12 20.79
N ARG A 36 47.88 -7.40 20.83
CA ARG A 36 47.09 -8.04 21.87
C ARG A 36 45.57 -7.87 21.84
N PHE A 37 44.94 -8.72 21.04
CA PHE A 37 43.57 -9.16 21.36
C PHE A 37 43.62 -10.11 22.58
N GLN A 38 43.29 -9.58 23.76
CA GLN A 38 42.87 -10.39 24.89
C GLN A 38 41.41 -10.78 24.66
N THR A 39 41.16 -12.09 24.65
CA THR A 39 39.81 -12.66 24.69
C THR A 39 39.13 -12.25 26.00
N ALA A 40 38.30 -11.23 25.95
CA ALA A 40 37.38 -10.91 27.04
C ALA A 40 36.27 -11.96 27.05
N SER A 41 36.21 -12.73 28.16
CA SER A 41 35.10 -13.61 28.48
C SER A 41 33.79 -12.82 28.46
N SER A 42 32.85 -13.28 27.65
CA SER A 42 31.49 -12.71 27.50
C SER A 42 30.82 -12.63 28.89
N PRO A 43 30.31 -11.47 29.30
CA PRO A 43 29.44 -11.40 30.46
C PRO A 43 28.16 -12.17 30.15
N GLY A 44 27.81 -13.12 31.03
CA GLY A 44 26.56 -13.86 30.93
C GLY A 44 25.36 -12.89 30.91
N PHE A 45 24.57 -12.93 29.87
CA PHE A 45 23.33 -12.18 29.80
C PHE A 45 22.37 -12.74 30.86
N ALA A 46 22.05 -11.92 31.86
CA ALA A 46 20.91 -12.18 32.72
C ALA A 46 19.61 -12.13 31.87
N PRO A 47 18.65 -13.03 32.09
CA PRO A 47 17.41 -13.01 31.35
C PRO A 47 16.68 -11.68 31.60
N VAL A 48 16.56 -10.87 30.56
CA VAL A 48 15.78 -9.62 30.61
C VAL A 48 14.31 -10.01 30.75
N LYS A 49 13.67 -9.57 31.82
CA LYS A 49 12.24 -9.72 32.01
C LYS A 49 11.53 -8.97 30.84
N PRO A 50 10.52 -9.57 30.16
CA PRO A 50 9.80 -8.87 29.12
C PRO A 50 9.19 -7.59 29.69
N ASN A 51 9.52 -6.45 29.10
CA ASN A 51 8.91 -5.19 29.45
C ASN A 51 7.42 -5.24 29.08
N LYS A 52 6.58 -4.83 30.03
CA LYS A 52 5.15 -4.65 29.77
C LYS A 52 4.98 -3.64 28.62
N PRO A 53 4.08 -3.87 27.65
CA PRO A 53 3.86 -2.93 26.57
C PRO A 53 3.71 -1.51 27.11
N ALA A 54 4.36 -0.53 26.49
CA ALA A 54 4.24 0.87 26.90
C ALA A 54 2.74 1.26 26.88
N ALA A 55 2.27 1.93 27.94
CA ALA A 55 0.89 2.39 28.00
C ALA A 55 0.59 3.26 26.77
N GLN A 56 -0.48 2.93 26.04
CA GLN A 56 -0.87 3.70 24.85
C GLN A 56 -1.18 5.13 25.26
N THR A 57 -0.50 6.08 24.62
CA THR A 57 -0.82 7.50 24.83
C THR A 57 -2.06 7.88 24.01
N PRO A 58 -2.84 8.94 24.37
CA PRO A 58 -3.97 9.40 23.55
C PRO A 58 -3.59 9.73 22.10
N ALA A 59 -2.33 10.07 21.83
CA ALA A 59 -1.82 10.29 20.47
C ALA A 59 -1.69 8.96 19.69
N THR A 60 -1.13 7.93 20.31
CA THR A 60 -0.98 6.59 19.74
C THR A 60 -2.33 5.94 19.45
N GLU A 61 -3.33 6.13 20.33
CA GLU A 61 -4.69 5.63 20.12
C GLU A 61 -5.39 6.33 18.94
N ARG A 62 -5.20 7.65 18.80
CA ARG A 62 -5.74 8.40 17.65
C ARG A 62 -5.10 7.97 16.35
N GLU A 63 -3.78 7.74 16.33
CA GLU A 63 -3.07 7.23 15.17
C GLU A 63 -3.55 5.83 14.79
N HIS A 64 -3.66 4.92 15.77
CA HIS A 64 -4.22 3.58 15.59
C HIS A 64 -5.64 3.64 14.98
N SER A 65 -6.53 4.48 15.52
CA SER A 65 -7.90 4.64 15.01
C SER A 65 -7.93 5.17 13.57
N ARG A 66 -7.02 6.08 13.21
CA ARG A 66 -6.89 6.58 11.81
C ARG A 66 -6.43 5.47 10.87
N ILE A 67 -5.46 4.68 11.30
CA ILE A 67 -4.96 3.54 10.52
C ILE A 67 -6.09 2.54 10.30
N LEU A 68 -6.80 2.12 11.35
CA LEU A 68 -7.94 1.22 11.22
C LEU A 68 -8.96 1.76 10.23
N SER A 69 -9.35 3.03 10.36
CA SER A 69 -10.31 3.65 9.45
C SER A 69 -9.84 3.69 7.99
N SER A 70 -8.52 3.79 7.76
CA SER A 70 -7.95 3.83 6.40
C SER A 70 -7.87 2.46 5.74
N TYR A 71 -7.92 1.37 6.53
CA TYR A 71 -7.78 0.00 6.06
C TYR A 71 -9.02 -0.89 6.27
N GLY A 72 -10.19 -0.29 6.53
CA GLY A 72 -11.45 -1.04 6.71
C GLY A 72 -11.58 -1.75 8.07
N GLY A 73 -10.83 -1.31 9.08
CA GLY A 73 -10.87 -1.86 10.44
C GLY A 73 -9.85 -2.97 10.70
N SER A 74 -10.00 -3.64 11.85
CA SER A 74 -9.26 -4.86 12.18
C SER A 74 -9.92 -6.09 11.55
N TYR A 75 -9.10 -7.09 11.23
CA TYR A 75 -9.58 -8.42 10.84
C TYR A 75 -9.35 -9.39 11.99
N ASP A 76 -10.44 -9.86 12.58
CA ASP A 76 -10.40 -10.69 13.78
C ASP A 76 -10.33 -12.17 13.40
N ASP A 77 -9.14 -12.75 13.43
CA ASP A 77 -8.89 -14.20 13.32
C ASP A 77 -7.83 -14.59 14.35
N PRO A 78 -8.23 -15.18 15.49
CA PRO A 78 -7.31 -15.53 16.58
C PRO A 78 -6.20 -16.52 16.17
N ARG A 79 -6.45 -17.37 15.16
CA ARG A 79 -5.44 -18.33 14.68
C ARG A 79 -4.33 -17.62 13.91
N LEU A 80 -4.71 -16.67 13.04
CA LEU A 80 -3.77 -15.85 12.30
C LEU A 80 -3.01 -14.90 13.23
N GLU A 81 -3.71 -14.27 14.16
CA GLU A 81 -3.09 -13.39 15.16
C GLU A 81 -2.03 -14.14 15.97
N ALA A 82 -2.35 -15.35 16.44
CA ALA A 82 -1.41 -16.19 17.19
C ALA A 82 -0.19 -16.59 16.34
N LEU A 83 -0.37 -16.95 15.06
CA LEU A 83 0.72 -17.28 14.14
C LEU A 83 1.64 -16.09 13.93
N ILE A 84 1.08 -14.91 13.65
CA ILE A 84 1.85 -13.70 13.36
C ILE A 84 2.55 -13.21 14.62
N THR A 85 1.87 -13.18 15.75
CA THR A 85 2.47 -12.79 17.05
C THR A 85 3.66 -13.70 17.41
N LYS A 86 3.49 -15.02 17.31
CA LYS A 86 4.58 -15.98 17.51
C LYS A 86 5.76 -15.73 16.58
N THR A 87 5.50 -15.39 15.33
CA THR A 87 6.52 -15.07 14.35
C THR A 87 7.27 -13.79 14.75
N VAL A 88 6.54 -12.74 15.12
CA VAL A 88 7.10 -11.45 15.56
C VAL A 88 7.93 -11.62 16.82
N ASP A 89 7.46 -12.36 17.82
CA ASP A 89 8.20 -12.62 19.07
C ASP A 89 9.55 -13.30 18.80
N ARG A 90 9.58 -14.26 17.86
CA ARG A 90 10.84 -14.91 17.43
C ARG A 90 11.79 -13.92 16.75
N LEU A 91 11.26 -13.03 15.89
CA LEU A 91 12.05 -12.02 15.22
C LEU A 91 12.61 -10.99 16.20
N VAL A 92 11.79 -10.52 17.15
CA VAL A 92 12.22 -9.60 18.21
C VAL A 92 13.35 -10.22 19.04
N ALA A 93 13.18 -11.46 19.49
CA ALA A 93 14.19 -12.17 20.26
C ALA A 93 15.52 -12.36 19.52
N ALA A 94 15.50 -12.40 18.18
CA ALA A 94 16.67 -12.52 17.31
C ALA A 94 17.21 -11.18 16.80
N SER A 95 16.54 -10.07 17.10
CA SER A 95 16.93 -8.73 16.66
C SER A 95 17.99 -8.09 17.59
N GLU A 96 18.50 -6.94 17.18
CA GLU A 96 19.41 -6.10 17.95
C GLU A 96 18.71 -5.42 19.16
N ARG A 97 17.38 -5.47 19.22
CA ARG A 97 16.56 -4.87 20.29
C ARG A 97 15.52 -5.87 20.82
N PRO A 98 15.96 -6.93 21.52
CA PRO A 98 15.08 -7.94 22.10
C PRO A 98 14.20 -7.39 23.25
N ASP A 99 14.47 -6.16 23.68
CA ASP A 99 13.66 -5.42 24.66
C ASP A 99 12.39 -4.77 24.05
N LEU A 100 12.30 -4.67 22.73
CA LEU A 100 11.11 -4.15 22.08
C LEU A 100 9.96 -5.15 22.15
N THR A 101 8.76 -4.62 22.14
CA THR A 101 7.53 -5.42 22.00
C THR A 101 6.67 -4.81 20.90
N TYR A 102 6.06 -5.68 20.09
CA TYR A 102 5.13 -5.24 19.05
C TYR A 102 3.74 -5.78 19.34
N LYS A 103 2.74 -4.87 19.27
CA LYS A 103 1.34 -5.25 19.23
C LYS A 103 0.97 -5.45 17.77
N VAL A 104 0.68 -6.68 17.40
CA VAL A 104 0.24 -7.04 16.03
C VAL A 104 -1.23 -6.68 15.84
N THR A 105 -1.55 -6.10 14.70
CA THR A 105 -2.92 -5.88 14.25
C THR A 105 -3.07 -6.32 12.80
N ILE A 106 -3.99 -7.25 12.53
CA ILE A 106 -4.33 -7.64 11.17
C ILE A 106 -5.35 -6.62 10.64
N LEU A 107 -5.03 -5.98 9.52
CA LEU A 107 -5.88 -4.99 8.88
C LEU A 107 -6.84 -5.65 7.89
N ASN A 108 -8.12 -5.24 7.91
CA ASN A 108 -9.17 -5.78 7.06
C ASN A 108 -9.11 -5.22 5.63
N SER A 109 -7.95 -5.30 4.99
CA SER A 109 -7.72 -4.81 3.64
C SER A 109 -7.19 -5.89 2.71
N GLY A 110 -7.70 -5.91 1.47
CA GLY A 110 -7.19 -6.76 0.39
C GLY A 110 -5.92 -6.22 -0.28
N ALA A 111 -5.50 -4.99 0.01
CA ALA A 111 -4.22 -4.44 -0.44
C ALA A 111 -3.06 -5.23 0.16
N VAL A 112 -1.96 -5.37 -0.56
CA VAL A 112 -0.73 -5.98 -0.03
C VAL A 112 0.01 -4.90 0.74
N ASN A 113 0.01 -4.96 2.08
CA ASN A 113 0.74 -4.00 2.92
C ASN A 113 1.11 -4.56 4.29
N ALA A 114 2.23 -4.05 4.86
CA ALA A 114 2.61 -4.15 6.26
C ALA A 114 3.42 -2.92 6.65
N PHE A 115 3.44 -2.55 7.92
CA PHE A 115 4.30 -1.50 8.45
C PHE A 115 4.40 -1.57 9.96
N ALA A 116 5.54 -1.15 10.50
CA ALA A 116 5.77 -1.03 11.93
C ALA A 116 5.95 0.43 12.34
N LEU A 117 5.38 0.80 13.47
CA LEU A 117 5.57 2.12 14.07
C LEU A 117 6.62 2.06 15.19
N PRO A 118 7.41 3.13 15.39
CA PRO A 118 8.36 3.23 16.50
C PRO A 118 7.70 3.09 17.87
N THR A 119 6.37 3.27 17.94
CA THR A 119 5.54 3.12 19.15
C THR A 119 5.25 1.66 19.52
N GLY A 120 5.78 0.69 18.77
CA GLY A 120 5.56 -0.74 19.03
C GLY A 120 4.24 -1.28 18.46
N GLN A 121 3.66 -0.64 17.47
CA GLN A 121 2.53 -1.18 16.71
C GLN A 121 3.06 -1.79 15.40
N LEU A 122 2.60 -2.99 15.05
CA LEU A 122 2.89 -3.67 13.79
C LEU A 122 1.60 -4.05 13.12
N TYR A 123 1.44 -3.61 11.88
CA TYR A 123 0.24 -3.81 11.08
C TYR A 123 0.57 -4.69 9.88
N VAL A 124 -0.35 -5.60 9.55
CA VAL A 124 -0.25 -6.46 8.37
C VAL A 124 -1.65 -6.65 7.77
N THR A 125 -1.77 -6.51 6.46
CA THR A 125 -3.07 -6.67 5.77
C THR A 125 -3.36 -8.12 5.41
N ARG A 126 -4.66 -8.46 5.25
CA ARG A 126 -5.10 -9.75 4.70
C ARG A 126 -4.50 -10.03 3.32
N GLY A 127 -4.37 -8.97 2.49
CA GLY A 127 -3.80 -9.10 1.16
C GLY A 127 -2.35 -9.58 1.18
N LEU A 128 -1.52 -9.06 2.10
CA LEU A 128 -0.15 -9.53 2.28
C LEU A 128 -0.11 -10.97 2.78
N ILE A 129 -0.93 -11.29 3.78
CA ILE A 129 -1.01 -12.66 4.32
C ILE A 129 -1.46 -13.64 3.23
N ALA A 130 -2.41 -13.27 2.36
CA ALA A 130 -2.86 -14.10 1.25
C ALA A 130 -1.76 -14.32 0.19
N LEU A 131 -0.91 -13.31 -0.05
CA LEU A 131 0.18 -13.37 -1.03
C LEU A 131 1.32 -14.27 -0.55
N ALA A 132 1.77 -14.12 0.69
CA ALA A 132 2.84 -14.94 1.25
C ALA A 132 2.51 -16.45 1.16
N SER A 133 3.51 -17.27 0.88
CA SER A 133 3.35 -18.71 0.61
C SER A 133 3.76 -19.60 1.77
N ASP A 134 4.48 -19.06 2.75
CA ASP A 134 4.91 -19.75 3.96
C ASP A 134 5.31 -18.75 5.07
N THR A 135 5.57 -19.27 6.26
CA THR A 135 5.93 -18.43 7.41
C THR A 135 7.25 -17.69 7.19
N SER A 136 8.19 -18.23 6.41
CA SER A 136 9.47 -17.54 6.16
C SER A 136 9.31 -16.33 5.23
N GLU A 137 8.41 -16.37 4.27
CA GLU A 137 8.05 -15.20 3.45
C GLU A 137 7.40 -14.11 4.31
N LEU A 138 6.43 -14.49 5.16
CA LEU A 138 5.81 -13.56 6.10
C LEU A 138 6.85 -12.97 7.06
N SER A 139 7.70 -13.81 7.66
CA SER A 139 8.75 -13.37 8.61
C SER A 139 9.70 -12.37 7.98
N SER A 140 10.05 -12.56 6.71
CA SER A 140 10.97 -11.66 6.00
C SER A 140 10.40 -10.25 5.85
N VAL A 141 9.10 -10.12 5.57
CA VAL A 141 8.43 -8.81 5.50
C VAL A 141 8.34 -8.17 6.87
N LEU A 142 7.91 -8.93 7.89
CA LEU A 142 7.81 -8.39 9.24
C LEU A 142 9.19 -7.95 9.78
N ALA A 143 10.24 -8.71 9.49
CA ALA A 143 11.62 -8.34 9.85
C ALA A 143 12.12 -7.11 9.09
N HIS A 144 11.72 -6.93 7.83
CA HIS A 144 12.00 -5.75 7.03
C HIS A 144 11.34 -4.50 7.65
N GLU A 145 10.07 -4.59 8.07
CA GLU A 145 9.38 -3.49 8.76
C GLU A 145 10.03 -3.16 10.12
N MET A 146 10.42 -4.18 10.87
CA MET A 146 11.18 -3.99 12.10
C MET A 146 12.54 -3.33 11.82
N ALA A 147 13.22 -3.66 10.73
CA ALA A 147 14.48 -3.06 10.33
C ALA A 147 14.34 -1.56 10.06
N HIS A 148 13.25 -1.11 9.42
CA HIS A 148 12.97 0.31 9.27
C HIS A 148 12.84 1.06 10.60
N VAL A 149 12.27 0.43 11.62
CA VAL A 149 12.19 0.99 12.98
C VAL A 149 13.56 1.02 13.65
N LEU A 150 14.32 -0.08 13.56
CA LEU A 150 15.66 -0.21 14.15
C LEU A 150 16.64 0.81 13.56
N ALA A 151 16.64 0.99 12.23
CA ALA A 151 17.46 1.96 11.53
C ALA A 151 16.89 3.40 11.57
N LYS A 152 15.74 3.62 12.23
CA LYS A 152 15.07 4.92 12.36
C LYS A 152 14.77 5.63 11.03
N HIS A 153 14.48 4.87 9.99
CA HIS A 153 14.29 5.41 8.64
C HIS A 153 13.15 6.44 8.56
N ALA A 154 12.07 6.26 9.33
CA ALA A 154 10.97 7.23 9.40
C ALA A 154 11.41 8.59 9.95
N ALA A 155 12.24 8.61 11.01
CA ALA A 155 12.77 9.85 11.58
C ALA A 155 13.73 10.56 10.60
N ILE A 156 14.63 9.81 9.96
CA ILE A 156 15.54 10.34 8.92
C ILE A 156 14.74 10.97 7.79
N ARG A 157 13.69 10.31 7.32
CA ARG A 157 12.80 10.81 6.26
C ARG A 157 12.06 12.08 6.70
N GLU A 158 11.58 12.14 7.93
CA GLU A 158 10.92 13.33 8.48
C GLU A 158 11.86 14.52 8.53
N ASP A 159 13.12 14.33 8.96
CA ASP A 159 14.13 15.38 9.00
C ASP A 159 14.52 15.85 7.59
N GLN A 160 14.68 14.94 6.63
CA GLN A 160 14.90 15.28 5.23
C GLN A 160 13.73 16.08 4.65
N ALA A 161 12.50 15.72 5.02
CA ALA A 161 11.31 16.46 4.62
C ALA A 161 11.29 17.90 5.16
N LYS A 162 11.62 18.07 6.44
CA LYS A 162 11.73 19.40 7.05
C LYS A 162 12.79 20.26 6.34
N GLN A 163 13.96 19.68 6.05
CA GLN A 163 15.02 20.37 5.31
C GLN A 163 14.59 20.73 3.89
N ALA A 164 13.95 19.80 3.16
CA ALA A 164 13.45 20.07 1.82
C ALA A 164 12.36 21.16 1.81
N ALA A 165 11.49 21.20 2.81
CA ALA A 165 10.47 22.25 2.96
C ALA A 165 11.10 23.63 3.17
N VAL A 166 12.18 23.71 3.96
CA VAL A 166 12.94 24.98 4.15
C VAL A 166 13.58 25.42 2.83
N VAL A 167 14.23 24.49 2.10
CA VAL A 167 14.85 24.81 0.80
C VAL A 167 13.78 25.25 -0.22
N THR A 168 12.64 24.56 -0.27
CA THR A 168 11.53 24.93 -1.18
C THR A 168 11.00 26.32 -0.85
N ARG A 169 10.87 26.66 0.43
CA ARG A 169 10.42 28.00 0.86
C ARG A 169 11.43 29.08 0.46
N VAL A 170 12.73 28.82 0.68
CA VAL A 170 13.80 29.77 0.28
C VAL A 170 13.84 29.97 -1.23
N VAL A 171 13.69 28.87 -2.01
CA VAL A 171 13.65 28.95 -3.48
C VAL A 171 12.38 29.69 -3.95
N ALA A 172 11.24 29.47 -3.32
CA ALA A 172 10.00 30.18 -3.63
C ALA A 172 10.11 31.69 -3.32
N ASP A 173 10.79 32.05 -2.23
CA ASP A 173 11.03 33.45 -1.86
C ASP A 173 12.07 34.16 -2.77
N MET A 174 12.94 33.38 -3.44
CA MET A 174 14.00 33.91 -4.32
C MET A 174 13.62 33.92 -5.81
N GLY A 175 12.59 33.22 -6.23
CA GLY A 175 12.22 33.05 -7.63
C GLY A 175 10.75 33.32 -7.90
N ASN A 176 10.48 34.22 -8.87
CA ASN A 176 9.12 34.52 -9.35
C ASN A 176 8.64 33.56 -10.46
N ASP A 177 9.16 32.29 -10.51
CA ASP A 177 8.81 31.33 -11.54
C ASP A 177 7.87 30.24 -10.95
N PRO A 178 6.55 30.31 -11.26
CA PRO A 178 5.56 29.34 -10.76
C PRO A 178 5.84 27.88 -11.18
N ASP A 179 6.43 27.67 -12.36
CA ASP A 179 6.68 26.33 -12.90
C ASP A 179 7.85 25.63 -12.17
N MET A 180 8.90 26.40 -11.82
CA MET A 180 10.00 25.91 -11.00
C MET A 180 9.54 25.57 -9.58
N ASN A 181 8.64 26.37 -9.01
CA ASN A 181 8.07 26.13 -7.70
C ASN A 181 7.17 24.87 -7.69
N ALA A 182 6.35 24.69 -8.72
CA ALA A 182 5.51 23.51 -8.89
C ALA A 182 6.35 22.24 -9.06
N LEU A 183 7.43 22.30 -9.85
CA LEU A 183 8.35 21.17 -10.06
C LEU A 183 9.11 20.80 -8.77
N ALA A 184 9.58 21.78 -8.01
CA ALA A 184 10.25 21.56 -6.73
C ALA A 184 9.31 20.91 -5.70
N LEU A 185 8.06 21.38 -5.62
CA LEU A 185 7.04 20.83 -4.74
C LEU A 185 6.65 19.39 -5.15
N ALA A 186 6.49 19.12 -6.45
CA ALA A 186 6.19 17.78 -6.98
C ALA A 186 7.34 16.80 -6.67
N LYS A 187 8.59 17.23 -6.89
CA LYS A 187 9.78 16.43 -6.59
C LYS A 187 9.89 16.13 -5.09
N THR A 188 9.62 17.10 -4.23
CA THR A 188 9.60 16.90 -2.77
C THR A 188 8.53 15.90 -2.36
N LYS A 189 7.31 16.01 -2.90
CA LYS A 189 6.22 15.06 -2.63
C LYS A 189 6.55 13.63 -3.08
N LEU A 190 7.16 13.45 -4.25
CA LEU A 190 7.60 12.13 -4.73
C LEU A 190 8.69 11.51 -3.84
N THR A 191 9.67 12.31 -3.42
CA THR A 191 10.76 11.84 -2.54
C THR A 191 10.24 11.45 -1.14
N MET A 192 9.11 12.01 -0.72
CA MET A 192 8.49 11.72 0.59
C MET A 192 7.53 10.53 0.57
N ALA A 193 7.10 10.06 -0.60
CA ALA A 193 6.13 8.97 -0.71
C ALA A 193 6.73 7.59 -0.45
N SER A 194 8.04 7.38 -0.68
CA SER A 194 8.73 6.10 -0.53
C SER A 194 10.05 6.25 0.25
N PHE A 195 10.55 5.15 0.80
CA PHE A 195 11.91 5.11 1.32
C PHE A 195 12.93 5.20 0.19
N SER A 196 14.13 5.71 0.49
CA SER A 196 15.20 5.73 -0.50
C SER A 196 15.68 4.31 -0.82
N ARG A 197 16.23 4.10 -2.02
CA ARG A 197 16.79 2.80 -2.41
C ARG A 197 17.83 2.30 -1.39
N ALA A 198 18.66 3.18 -0.84
CA ALA A 198 19.65 2.82 0.17
C ALA A 198 18.99 2.32 1.48
N GLN A 199 17.92 2.97 1.92
CA GLN A 199 17.16 2.55 3.10
C GLN A 199 16.47 1.19 2.87
N GLU A 200 15.95 0.94 1.67
CA GLU A 200 15.38 -0.35 1.31
C GLU A 200 16.43 -1.48 1.35
N PHE A 201 17.61 -1.25 0.79
CA PHE A 201 18.70 -2.23 0.84
C PHE A 201 19.22 -2.48 2.26
N GLU A 202 19.29 -1.45 3.08
CA GLU A 202 19.67 -1.57 4.49
C GLU A 202 18.61 -2.38 5.25
N ALA A 203 17.32 -2.07 5.08
CA ALA A 203 16.22 -2.80 5.70
C ALA A 203 16.16 -4.26 5.22
N ASP A 204 16.39 -4.53 3.93
CA ASP A 204 16.49 -5.89 3.39
C ASP A 204 17.65 -6.67 4.06
N GLY A 205 18.82 -6.08 4.18
CA GLY A 205 19.99 -6.71 4.81
C GLY A 205 19.77 -7.04 6.29
N ILE A 206 19.28 -6.07 7.07
CA ILE A 206 18.95 -6.25 8.49
C ILE A 206 17.84 -7.30 8.65
N GLY A 207 16.75 -7.20 7.86
CA GLY A 207 15.59 -8.08 7.94
C GLY A 207 15.95 -9.54 7.61
N VAL A 208 16.75 -9.77 6.56
CA VAL A 208 17.27 -11.11 6.22
C VAL A 208 18.11 -11.67 7.37
N GLY A 209 18.97 -10.85 7.98
CA GLY A 209 19.78 -11.25 9.12
C GLY A 209 18.94 -11.63 10.35
N ILE A 210 17.92 -10.84 10.69
CA ILE A 210 17.00 -11.13 11.79
C ILE A 210 16.26 -12.46 11.53
N SER A 211 15.69 -12.63 10.31
CA SER A 211 14.97 -13.85 9.92
C SER A 211 15.86 -15.09 10.03
N ALA A 212 17.11 -15.02 9.58
CA ALA A 212 18.07 -16.12 9.66
C ALA A 212 18.41 -16.48 11.11
N ARG A 213 18.67 -15.49 11.97
CA ARG A 213 18.92 -15.71 13.41
C ARG A 213 17.70 -16.28 14.13
N ALA A 214 16.50 -15.88 13.70
CA ALA A 214 15.23 -16.44 14.17
C ALA A 214 14.95 -17.85 13.63
N LYS A 215 15.87 -18.45 12.85
CA LYS A 215 15.80 -19.80 12.27
C LYS A 215 14.79 -19.95 11.13
N PHE A 216 14.28 -18.88 10.57
CA PHE A 216 13.51 -18.93 9.34
C PHE A 216 14.44 -19.05 8.12
N ASP A 217 13.90 -19.58 7.01
CA ASP A 217 14.63 -19.61 5.73
C ASP A 217 14.84 -18.16 5.21
N PRO A 218 16.09 -17.63 5.19
CA PRO A 218 16.35 -16.25 4.80
C PRO A 218 16.04 -15.96 3.32
N PHE A 219 15.90 -17.01 2.48
CA PHE A 219 15.45 -16.86 1.09
C PHE A 219 13.95 -16.51 0.97
N GLY A 220 13.19 -16.50 2.07
CA GLY A 220 11.84 -15.99 2.13
C GLY A 220 11.73 -14.56 1.60
N ALA A 221 12.70 -13.69 1.89
CA ALA A 221 12.75 -12.33 1.40
C ALA A 221 12.75 -12.24 -0.13
N SER A 222 13.64 -12.96 -0.81
CA SER A 222 13.72 -12.94 -2.27
C SER A 222 12.49 -13.58 -2.94
N ARG A 223 11.89 -14.60 -2.32
CA ARG A 223 10.65 -15.22 -2.83
C ARG A 223 9.48 -14.24 -2.73
N PHE A 224 9.33 -13.57 -1.59
CA PHE A 224 8.25 -12.61 -1.40
C PHE A 224 8.39 -11.39 -2.32
N LEU A 225 9.60 -10.82 -2.47
CA LEU A 225 9.87 -9.74 -3.41
C LEU A 225 9.51 -10.13 -4.85
N THR A 226 9.82 -11.38 -5.26
CA THR A 226 9.42 -11.90 -6.57
C THR A 226 7.89 -12.02 -6.69
N ALA A 227 7.20 -12.46 -5.64
CA ALA A 227 5.73 -12.53 -5.65
C ALA A 227 5.11 -11.14 -5.77
N MET A 228 5.68 -10.13 -5.10
CA MET A 228 5.27 -8.73 -5.22
C MET A 228 5.47 -8.18 -6.63
N GLU A 229 6.63 -8.39 -7.26
CA GLU A 229 6.91 -7.98 -8.64
C GLU A 229 5.88 -8.57 -9.61
N ARG A 230 5.58 -9.87 -9.48
CA ARG A 230 4.56 -10.54 -10.30
C ARG A 230 3.15 -9.99 -10.03
N THR A 231 2.83 -9.67 -8.78
CA THR A 231 1.56 -9.03 -8.42
C THR A 231 1.43 -7.66 -9.09
N ALA A 232 2.49 -6.83 -9.07
CA ALA A 232 2.53 -5.55 -9.77
C ALA A 232 2.29 -5.71 -11.27
N ALA A 233 2.93 -6.70 -11.91
CA ALA A 233 2.74 -6.99 -13.33
C ALA A 233 1.30 -7.43 -13.67
N LEU A 234 0.59 -8.11 -12.74
CA LEU A 234 -0.83 -8.44 -12.90
C LEU A 234 -1.73 -7.21 -12.85
N THR A 235 -1.35 -6.17 -12.12
CA THR A 235 -2.15 -4.96 -11.92
C THR A 235 -1.74 -3.79 -12.80
N ALA A 236 -0.60 -3.86 -13.49
CA ALA A 236 0.00 -2.78 -14.28
C ALA A 236 -0.91 -2.21 -15.38
N ASN A 237 -1.87 -2.98 -15.89
CA ASN A 237 -2.84 -2.56 -16.92
C ASN A 237 -4.16 -2.03 -16.33
N ARG A 238 -4.29 -1.95 -15.00
CA ARG A 238 -5.39 -1.28 -14.32
C ARG A 238 -5.11 0.22 -14.29
N ALA A 239 -6.16 1.04 -14.19
CA ALA A 239 -5.99 2.48 -14.01
C ALA A 239 -4.97 2.76 -12.90
N PRO A 240 -4.15 3.84 -13.02
CA PRO A 240 -3.17 4.17 -11.99
C PRO A 240 -3.88 4.18 -10.64
N ALA A 241 -3.37 3.39 -9.70
CA ALA A 241 -3.85 3.42 -8.33
C ALA A 241 -3.83 4.87 -7.83
N ASP A 242 -4.82 5.26 -7.02
CA ASP A 242 -4.79 6.56 -6.34
C ASP A 242 -3.38 6.71 -5.73
N PRO A 243 -2.65 7.83 -5.99
CA PRO A 243 -1.35 8.10 -5.36
C PRO A 243 -1.40 8.04 -3.83
N ARG A 244 -2.61 8.01 -3.25
CA ARG A 244 -2.88 7.78 -1.83
C ARG A 244 -3.20 6.31 -1.53
N SER A 245 -3.14 5.40 -2.53
CA SER A 245 -3.30 3.99 -2.26
C SER A 245 -2.18 3.54 -1.32
N LEU A 246 -2.60 2.96 -0.21
CA LEU A 246 -1.71 2.49 0.86
C LEU A 246 -1.12 1.12 0.48
N ASP A 247 -0.63 1.00 -0.76
CA ASP A 247 -0.03 -0.22 -1.28
C ASP A 247 1.46 -0.27 -0.92
N PHE A 248 1.91 -1.40 -0.41
CA PHE A 248 3.31 -1.68 -0.06
C PHE A 248 4.26 -1.41 -1.23
N LEU A 249 3.85 -1.74 -2.45
CA LEU A 249 4.65 -1.51 -3.65
C LEU A 249 4.95 -0.03 -3.93
N SER A 250 4.08 0.87 -3.48
CA SER A 250 4.29 2.32 -3.64
C SER A 250 5.34 2.85 -2.67
N SER A 251 5.40 2.31 -1.44
CA SER A 251 6.37 2.69 -0.41
C SER A 251 7.65 1.88 -0.44
N HIS A 252 7.58 0.61 -0.88
CA HIS A 252 8.68 -0.37 -0.93
C HIS A 252 8.74 -1.04 -2.31
N PRO A 253 9.24 -0.38 -3.37
CA PRO A 253 9.27 -0.95 -4.71
C PRO A 253 10.06 -2.24 -4.77
N ALA A 254 9.43 -3.31 -5.27
CA ALA A 254 10.11 -4.57 -5.56
C ALA A 254 10.89 -4.42 -6.88
N THR A 255 12.19 -4.29 -6.81
CA THR A 255 13.04 -4.20 -8.00
C THR A 255 13.85 -5.48 -8.17
N PRO A 256 14.23 -5.86 -9.41
CA PRO A 256 15.10 -7.01 -9.64
C PRO A 256 16.41 -6.95 -8.84
N GLU A 257 16.93 -5.75 -8.59
CA GLU A 257 18.13 -5.53 -7.78
C GLU A 257 17.89 -5.92 -6.31
N ARG A 258 16.71 -5.57 -5.73
CA ARG A 258 16.36 -5.98 -4.37
C ARG A 258 16.24 -7.50 -4.25
N VAL A 259 15.64 -8.17 -5.24
CA VAL A 259 15.55 -9.63 -5.27
C VAL A 259 16.96 -10.26 -5.27
N GLN A 260 17.87 -9.77 -6.13
CA GLN A 260 19.25 -10.26 -6.20
C GLN A 260 20.01 -10.00 -4.89
N ASN A 261 19.84 -8.82 -4.32
CA ASN A 261 20.49 -8.43 -3.06
C ASN A 261 19.98 -9.26 -1.88
N ALA A 262 18.67 -9.51 -1.79
CA ALA A 262 18.09 -10.39 -0.79
C ALA A 262 18.62 -11.82 -0.90
N GLN A 263 18.81 -12.34 -2.12
CA GLN A 263 19.46 -13.64 -2.34
C GLN A 263 20.94 -13.65 -1.91
N ALA A 264 21.66 -12.58 -2.23
CA ALA A 264 23.07 -12.46 -1.84
C ALA A 264 23.22 -12.40 -0.31
N ASN A 265 22.38 -11.62 0.36
CA ASN A 265 22.32 -11.55 1.81
C ASN A 265 21.95 -12.91 2.43
N ALA A 266 20.95 -13.60 1.90
CA ALA A 266 20.53 -14.90 2.40
C ALA A 266 21.65 -15.96 2.35
N ARG A 267 22.45 -15.97 1.27
CA ARG A 267 23.60 -16.88 1.10
C ARG A 267 24.69 -16.71 2.16
N GLN A 268 24.76 -15.56 2.83
CA GLN A 268 25.71 -15.35 3.92
C GLN A 268 25.33 -16.13 5.19
N TYR A 269 24.06 -16.52 5.34
CA TYR A 269 23.55 -17.21 6.52
C TYR A 269 23.29 -18.70 6.28
N SER A 270 22.85 -19.09 5.10
CA SER A 270 22.50 -20.49 4.82
C SER A 270 22.47 -20.80 3.32
N SER A 271 22.39 -22.10 2.99
CA SER A 271 21.97 -22.55 1.65
C SER A 271 20.44 -22.41 1.51
N PRO A 272 19.93 -22.36 0.27
CA PRO A 272 18.49 -22.38 0.02
C PRO A 272 17.80 -23.55 0.74
N GLU A 273 16.62 -23.30 1.29
CA GLU A 273 15.76 -24.28 1.98
C GLU A 273 16.33 -24.87 3.30
N ALA A 274 17.43 -24.33 3.82
CA ALA A 274 18.02 -24.82 5.06
C ALA A 274 17.32 -24.30 6.32
N GLY A 275 16.54 -23.22 6.24
CA GLY A 275 15.77 -22.65 7.34
C GLY A 275 14.32 -23.16 7.38
N GLU A 276 13.64 -22.83 8.48
CA GLU A 276 12.23 -23.17 8.69
C GLU A 276 11.32 -22.37 7.73
N ARG A 277 10.49 -23.04 6.97
CA ARG A 277 9.46 -22.43 6.12
C ARG A 277 8.06 -22.55 6.70
N ASP A 278 7.81 -23.62 7.44
CA ASP A 278 6.53 -23.94 8.08
C ASP A 278 5.30 -23.74 7.19
N ARG A 279 5.45 -24.18 5.90
CA ARG A 279 4.45 -23.93 4.85
C ARG A 279 3.10 -24.56 5.17
N ASP A 280 3.09 -25.80 5.69
CA ASP A 280 1.84 -26.51 5.92
C ASP A 280 1.01 -25.91 7.05
N ALA A 281 1.66 -25.48 8.13
CA ALA A 281 0.99 -24.78 9.21
C ALA A 281 0.48 -23.41 8.73
N TYR A 282 1.29 -22.70 7.94
CA TYR A 282 0.91 -21.43 7.33
C TYR A 282 -0.35 -21.56 6.45
N LEU A 283 -0.33 -22.48 5.49
CA LEU A 283 -1.47 -22.74 4.61
C LEU A 283 -2.72 -23.15 5.40
N SER A 284 -2.55 -23.93 6.46
CA SER A 284 -3.68 -24.30 7.33
C SER A 284 -4.26 -23.10 8.09
N ALA A 285 -3.42 -22.16 8.50
CA ALA A 285 -3.85 -20.95 9.19
C ALA A 285 -4.62 -19.98 8.28
N ILE A 286 -4.24 -19.88 7.02
CA ILE A 286 -4.89 -18.99 6.04
C ILE A 286 -6.06 -19.63 5.27
N ASP A 287 -6.38 -20.92 5.52
CA ASP A 287 -7.56 -21.53 4.89
C ASP A 287 -8.82 -20.79 5.33
N ASN A 288 -9.63 -20.38 4.37
CA ASN A 288 -10.84 -19.57 4.55
C ASN A 288 -10.59 -18.05 4.82
N LEU A 289 -9.35 -17.56 4.70
CA LEU A 289 -9.06 -16.12 4.77
C LEU A 289 -9.84 -15.35 3.70
N VAL A 290 -10.51 -14.27 4.08
CA VAL A 290 -11.19 -13.39 3.12
C VAL A 290 -10.15 -12.79 2.15
N TYR A 291 -10.39 -12.96 0.84
CA TYR A 291 -9.52 -12.53 -0.25
C TYR A 291 -10.09 -11.29 -0.93
N GLY A 292 -9.26 -10.26 -1.13
CA GLY A 292 -9.71 -9.01 -1.75
C GLY A 292 -10.65 -8.20 -0.85
N GLU A 293 -11.80 -7.80 -1.41
CA GLU A 293 -12.75 -6.91 -0.75
C GLU A 293 -13.56 -7.62 0.35
N ASP A 294 -13.96 -6.86 1.37
CA ASP A 294 -14.77 -7.32 2.49
C ASP A 294 -16.24 -6.86 2.33
N PRO A 295 -17.22 -7.69 2.72
CA PRO A 295 -18.65 -7.32 2.67
C PRO A 295 -18.99 -6.04 3.42
N SER A 296 -18.23 -5.68 4.45
CA SER A 296 -18.46 -4.46 5.23
C SER A 296 -18.14 -3.19 4.45
N GLU A 297 -17.27 -3.29 3.45
CA GLU A 297 -16.82 -2.18 2.59
C GLU A 297 -17.47 -2.22 1.20
N GLY A 298 -18.22 -3.29 0.90
CA GLY A 298 -18.79 -3.54 -0.41
C GLY A 298 -17.84 -4.22 -1.39
N PHE A 299 -18.35 -4.50 -2.61
CA PHE A 299 -17.62 -5.21 -3.66
C PHE A 299 -17.70 -4.52 -5.01
N VAL A 300 -16.62 -4.56 -5.76
CA VAL A 300 -16.62 -4.29 -7.19
C VAL A 300 -16.72 -5.62 -7.96
N ARG A 301 -17.70 -5.73 -8.84
CA ARG A 301 -17.87 -6.86 -9.76
C ARG A 301 -18.00 -6.32 -11.19
N GLY A 302 -16.90 -6.30 -11.92
CA GLY A 302 -16.81 -5.64 -13.21
C GLY A 302 -17.11 -4.14 -13.09
N ARG A 303 -18.20 -3.70 -13.72
CA ARG A 303 -18.65 -2.30 -13.69
C ARG A 303 -19.65 -1.99 -12.56
N ARG A 304 -19.95 -2.94 -11.71
CA ARG A 304 -20.98 -2.83 -10.68
C ARG A 304 -20.35 -2.78 -9.30
N PHE A 305 -20.76 -1.81 -8.50
CA PHE A 305 -20.50 -1.78 -7.07
C PHE A 305 -21.72 -2.29 -6.30
N LEU A 306 -21.50 -3.18 -5.35
CA LEU A 306 -22.52 -3.73 -4.45
C LEU A 306 -22.07 -3.54 -3.01
N HIS A 307 -22.96 -3.04 -2.17
CA HIS A 307 -22.71 -2.96 -0.72
C HIS A 307 -23.76 -3.76 0.06
N PRO A 308 -23.53 -5.07 0.28
CA PRO A 308 -24.54 -5.96 0.87
C PRO A 308 -24.99 -5.53 2.26
N LYS A 309 -24.07 -5.06 3.10
CA LYS A 309 -24.36 -4.61 4.46
C LYS A 309 -25.25 -3.36 4.49
N LEU A 310 -25.04 -2.40 3.59
CA LEU A 310 -25.85 -1.18 3.48
C LEU A 310 -27.05 -1.37 2.53
N GLY A 311 -27.08 -2.43 1.74
CA GLY A 311 -28.21 -2.83 0.92
C GLY A 311 -28.42 -2.02 -0.36
N PHE A 312 -27.35 -1.50 -1.00
CA PHE A 312 -27.45 -0.76 -2.24
C PHE A 312 -26.43 -1.21 -3.30
N THR A 313 -26.68 -0.80 -4.53
CA THR A 313 -25.81 -1.05 -5.69
C THR A 313 -25.91 0.08 -6.68
N PHE A 314 -24.85 0.26 -7.48
CA PHE A 314 -24.86 1.08 -8.70
C PHE A 314 -23.92 0.48 -9.76
N GLN A 315 -24.02 0.97 -10.98
CA GLN A 315 -23.21 0.51 -12.10
C GLN A 315 -22.66 1.70 -12.89
N VAL A 316 -21.40 1.61 -13.30
CA VAL A 316 -20.76 2.59 -14.19
C VAL A 316 -20.85 2.15 -15.66
N PRO A 317 -20.78 3.08 -16.63
CA PRO A 317 -20.77 2.77 -18.04
C PRO A 317 -19.53 1.97 -18.49
N ASP A 318 -19.54 1.50 -19.73
CA ASP A 318 -18.39 0.83 -20.33
C ASP A 318 -17.17 1.74 -20.38
N GLY A 319 -16.00 1.14 -20.18
CA GLY A 319 -14.72 1.83 -20.17
C GLY A 319 -14.31 2.41 -18.82
N PHE A 320 -15.16 2.36 -17.80
CA PHE A 320 -14.76 2.68 -16.42
C PHE A 320 -14.21 1.44 -15.69
N VAL A 321 -13.11 1.64 -14.98
CA VAL A 321 -12.58 0.69 -14.00
C VAL A 321 -12.86 1.26 -12.62
N LEU A 322 -13.52 0.45 -11.76
CA LEU A 322 -13.81 0.81 -10.38
C LEU A 322 -12.75 0.23 -9.44
N GLU A 323 -12.41 1.00 -8.42
CA GLU A 323 -11.62 0.59 -7.28
C GLU A 323 -12.37 0.95 -5.99
N ASN A 324 -12.52 -0.04 -5.10
CA ASN A 324 -13.14 0.16 -3.79
C ASN A 324 -12.06 0.36 -2.73
N THR A 325 -12.10 1.50 -2.06
CA THR A 325 -11.20 1.83 -0.95
C THR A 325 -12.03 2.00 0.34
N ALA A 326 -11.39 1.99 1.49
CA ALA A 326 -12.08 2.19 2.78
C ALA A 326 -12.78 3.56 2.91
N GLN A 327 -12.47 4.53 2.07
CA GLN A 327 -13.03 5.89 2.15
C GLN A 327 -13.99 6.24 1.02
N ALA A 328 -13.87 5.55 -0.13
CA ALA A 328 -14.64 5.87 -1.32
C ALA A 328 -14.54 4.76 -2.37
N VAL A 329 -15.52 4.68 -3.25
CA VAL A 329 -15.38 4.00 -4.52
C VAL A 329 -14.91 5.02 -5.55
N VAL A 330 -13.77 4.78 -6.16
CA VAL A 330 -13.23 5.61 -7.24
C VAL A 330 -13.35 4.90 -8.57
N GLY A 331 -13.57 5.65 -9.63
CA GLY A 331 -13.68 5.12 -10.98
C GLY A 331 -12.92 6.00 -11.96
N VAL A 332 -12.17 5.38 -12.86
CA VAL A 332 -11.46 6.10 -13.91
C VAL A 332 -11.82 5.47 -15.26
N ARG A 333 -12.17 6.29 -16.23
CA ARG A 333 -12.39 5.84 -17.62
C ARG A 333 -11.05 5.62 -18.30
N GLU A 334 -10.97 4.59 -19.10
CA GLU A 334 -9.81 4.31 -19.93
C GLU A 334 -9.35 5.57 -20.69
N GLY A 335 -8.05 5.85 -20.69
CA GLY A 335 -7.48 7.10 -21.22
C GLY A 335 -7.53 8.31 -20.25
N GLY A 336 -8.03 8.18 -19.02
CA GLY A 336 -7.96 9.21 -17.98
C GLY A 336 -8.71 10.52 -18.29
N THR A 337 -9.73 10.47 -19.15
CA THR A 337 -10.51 11.66 -19.57
C THR A 337 -11.70 11.94 -18.68
N GLN A 338 -12.16 10.95 -17.93
CA GLN A 338 -13.25 11.02 -16.97
C GLN A 338 -12.89 10.26 -15.71
N ALA A 339 -13.34 10.75 -14.57
CA ALA A 339 -13.19 10.10 -13.27
C ALA A 339 -14.47 10.25 -12.46
N MET A 340 -14.65 9.37 -11.49
CA MET A 340 -15.70 9.49 -10.49
C MET A 340 -15.19 9.16 -9.10
N ARG A 341 -15.83 9.75 -8.10
CA ARG A 341 -15.70 9.39 -6.70
C ARG A 341 -17.11 9.22 -6.13
N PHE A 342 -17.32 8.12 -5.43
CA PHE A 342 -18.53 7.87 -4.65
C PHE A 342 -18.13 7.70 -3.19
N ASP A 343 -18.70 8.52 -2.32
CA ASP A 343 -18.42 8.47 -0.88
C ASP A 343 -19.69 8.81 -0.05
N VAL A 344 -19.56 8.73 1.27
CA VAL A 344 -20.65 8.98 2.21
C VAL A 344 -20.30 10.13 3.15
N VAL A 345 -21.28 10.96 3.46
CA VAL A 345 -21.18 12.05 4.43
C VAL A 345 -22.43 12.10 5.32
N ARG A 346 -22.26 12.67 6.49
CA ARG A 346 -23.39 12.98 7.37
C ARG A 346 -23.87 14.41 7.10
N VAL A 347 -25.11 14.52 6.69
CA VAL A 347 -25.81 15.81 6.49
C VAL A 347 -27.06 15.77 7.36
N PRO A 348 -27.27 16.76 8.25
CA PRO A 348 -28.45 16.81 9.08
C PRO A 348 -29.72 16.63 8.26
N ALA A 349 -30.75 16.00 8.85
CA ALA A 349 -32.00 15.73 8.14
C ALA A 349 -32.74 17.02 7.75
N GLU A 350 -32.57 18.08 8.54
CA GLU A 350 -33.17 19.41 8.36
C GLU A 350 -32.50 20.22 7.24
N GLN A 351 -31.27 19.88 6.89
CA GLN A 351 -30.54 20.56 5.80
C GLN A 351 -30.95 19.97 4.45
N SER A 352 -31.41 20.84 3.53
CA SER A 352 -31.69 20.43 2.17
C SER A 352 -30.40 19.98 1.45
N LEU A 353 -30.52 19.08 0.48
CA LEU A 353 -29.35 18.62 -0.27
C LEU A 353 -28.83 19.71 -1.22
N GLY A 354 -29.70 20.60 -1.72
CA GLY A 354 -29.30 21.78 -2.48
C GLY A 354 -28.45 22.74 -1.64
N ASP A 355 -28.89 23.05 -0.38
CA ASP A 355 -28.11 23.88 0.54
C ASP A 355 -26.78 23.22 0.90
N TYR A 356 -26.77 21.89 1.08
CA TYR A 356 -25.54 21.15 1.31
C TYR A 356 -24.55 21.29 0.12
N LEU A 357 -24.99 21.14 -1.10
CA LEU A 357 -24.14 21.32 -2.28
C LEU A 357 -23.56 22.73 -2.37
N ASN A 358 -24.30 23.72 -1.91
CA ASN A 358 -23.91 25.14 -1.89
C ASN A 358 -23.14 25.59 -0.63
N SER A 359 -22.86 24.69 0.32
CA SER A 359 -22.29 25.03 1.63
C SER A 359 -20.78 25.33 1.61
N GLY A 360 -20.11 25.25 0.46
CA GLY A 360 -18.69 25.59 0.30
C GLY A 360 -17.69 24.45 0.59
N TRP A 361 -18.17 23.21 0.74
CA TRP A 361 -17.29 22.03 0.88
C TRP A 361 -16.53 21.70 -0.40
N MET A 362 -17.01 22.21 -1.55
CA MET A 362 -16.34 22.17 -2.85
C MET A 362 -16.26 23.60 -3.39
N GLU A 363 -15.12 23.96 -3.91
CA GLU A 363 -14.90 25.27 -4.52
C GLU A 363 -15.56 25.37 -5.89
N ASN A 364 -15.89 26.59 -6.30
CA ASN A 364 -16.42 26.93 -7.63
C ASN A 364 -17.70 26.16 -8.03
N VAL A 365 -18.55 25.82 -7.06
CA VAL A 365 -19.88 25.28 -7.35
C VAL A 365 -20.73 26.38 -7.98
N ASP A 366 -21.30 26.09 -9.15
CA ASP A 366 -22.28 26.99 -9.80
C ASP A 366 -23.65 26.85 -9.09
N LYS A 367 -23.93 27.78 -8.20
CA LYS A 367 -25.19 27.79 -7.41
C LYS A 367 -26.44 27.86 -8.29
N ALA A 368 -26.34 28.50 -9.47
CA ALA A 368 -27.46 28.58 -10.40
C ALA A 368 -27.78 27.24 -11.10
N SER A 369 -26.82 26.31 -11.08
CA SER A 369 -27.01 24.97 -11.61
C SER A 369 -27.55 23.97 -10.60
N THR A 370 -27.79 24.39 -9.34
CA THR A 370 -28.26 23.50 -8.28
C THR A 370 -29.75 23.21 -8.47
N GLU A 371 -30.07 21.93 -8.53
CA GLU A 371 -31.42 21.43 -8.75
C GLU A 371 -31.73 20.29 -7.78
N ASP A 372 -32.90 20.32 -7.16
CA ASP A 372 -33.45 19.18 -6.43
C ASP A 372 -34.01 18.16 -7.42
N VAL A 373 -33.63 16.91 -7.28
CA VAL A 373 -34.05 15.81 -8.16
C VAL A 373 -34.42 14.59 -7.33
N THR A 374 -35.12 13.66 -7.95
CA THR A 374 -35.41 12.36 -7.31
C THR A 374 -34.79 11.25 -8.16
N ILE A 375 -33.99 10.40 -7.54
CA ILE A 375 -33.31 9.28 -8.19
C ILE A 375 -33.85 7.98 -7.61
N ASN A 376 -34.62 7.23 -8.39
CA ASN A 376 -35.24 5.97 -7.99
C ASN A 376 -35.98 6.04 -6.63
N GLY A 377 -36.68 7.15 -6.40
CA GLY A 377 -37.43 7.40 -5.14
C GLY A 377 -36.60 7.95 -4.00
N PHE A 378 -35.31 8.20 -4.19
CA PHE A 378 -34.45 8.83 -3.18
C PHE A 378 -34.35 10.34 -3.37
N PRO A 379 -34.59 11.14 -2.32
CA PRO A 379 -34.35 12.57 -2.38
C PRO A 379 -32.90 12.87 -2.73
N SER A 380 -32.69 13.72 -3.71
CA SER A 380 -31.36 13.99 -4.26
C SER A 380 -31.26 15.45 -4.69
N ALA A 381 -30.05 15.96 -4.84
CA ALA A 381 -29.78 17.23 -5.51
C ALA A 381 -28.54 17.09 -6.39
N THR A 382 -28.46 17.96 -7.38
CA THR A 382 -27.33 17.99 -8.30
C THR A 382 -26.83 19.41 -8.53
N ALA A 383 -25.54 19.57 -8.80
CA ALA A 383 -24.91 20.83 -9.18
C ALA A 383 -23.72 20.58 -10.12
N THR A 384 -23.23 21.65 -10.75
CA THR A 384 -21.99 21.67 -11.51
C THR A 384 -20.93 22.47 -10.77
N ALA A 385 -19.66 22.16 -11.00
CA ALA A 385 -18.53 22.96 -10.54
C ALA A 385 -17.42 22.95 -11.60
N SER A 386 -16.54 23.94 -11.54
CA SER A 386 -15.43 24.09 -12.48
C SER A 386 -14.10 24.16 -11.76
N GLY A 387 -13.11 23.45 -12.25
CA GLY A 387 -11.71 23.58 -11.87
C GLY A 387 -10.83 23.91 -13.07
N ASP A 388 -9.53 24.08 -12.87
CA ASP A 388 -8.60 24.53 -13.92
C ASP A 388 -8.62 23.68 -15.19
N GLN A 389 -8.64 22.36 -15.03
CA GLN A 389 -8.62 21.42 -16.16
C GLN A 389 -9.80 20.44 -16.16
N TRP A 390 -10.73 20.56 -15.19
CA TRP A 390 -11.80 19.62 -14.98
C TRP A 390 -13.13 20.32 -14.80
N GLN A 391 -14.16 19.76 -15.44
CA GLN A 391 -15.56 20.12 -15.23
C GLN A 391 -16.19 19.04 -14.35
N PHE A 392 -16.92 19.45 -13.33
CA PHE A 392 -17.51 18.53 -12.38
C PHE A 392 -19.04 18.50 -12.51
N ARG A 393 -19.60 17.31 -12.29
CA ARG A 393 -21.03 17.10 -12.04
C ARG A 393 -21.14 16.35 -10.71
N ILE A 394 -21.94 16.91 -9.81
CA ILE A 394 -22.07 16.40 -8.45
C ILE A 394 -23.50 15.99 -8.22
N TYR A 395 -23.71 14.88 -7.56
CA TYR A 395 -24.99 14.46 -7.03
C TYR A 395 -24.84 14.12 -5.57
N ALA A 396 -25.77 14.62 -4.74
CA ALA A 396 -25.97 14.21 -3.36
C ALA A 396 -27.30 13.44 -3.29
N LEU A 397 -27.30 12.25 -2.71
CA LEU A 397 -28.46 11.35 -2.63
C LEU A 397 -28.62 10.88 -1.19
N ARG A 398 -29.83 11.05 -0.63
CA ARG A 398 -30.13 10.61 0.75
C ARG A 398 -30.66 9.17 0.71
N PHE A 399 -29.91 8.28 1.40
CA PHE A 399 -30.28 6.88 1.56
C PHE A 399 -30.17 6.49 3.03
N GLY A 400 -31.28 6.23 3.67
CA GLY A 400 -31.34 6.07 5.12
C GLY A 400 -31.04 7.39 5.84
N SER A 401 -30.14 7.33 6.83
CA SER A 401 -29.67 8.50 7.60
C SER A 401 -28.50 9.23 6.93
N ASP A 402 -27.89 8.63 5.92
CA ASP A 402 -26.65 9.11 5.32
C ASP A 402 -26.90 9.75 3.95
N VAL A 403 -25.96 10.61 3.54
CA VAL A 403 -25.95 11.21 2.21
C VAL A 403 -24.75 10.67 1.43
N TYR A 404 -25.06 10.08 0.29
CA TYR A 404 -24.06 9.54 -0.64
C TYR A 404 -23.80 10.55 -1.75
N ARG A 405 -22.53 10.75 -2.07
CA ARG A 405 -22.11 11.70 -3.11
C ARG A 405 -21.52 10.96 -4.29
N PHE A 406 -22.00 11.31 -5.48
CA PHE A 406 -21.34 11.02 -6.74
C PHE A 406 -20.69 12.31 -7.23
N ILE A 407 -19.36 12.32 -7.31
CA ILE A 407 -18.57 13.43 -7.83
C ILE A 407 -17.94 12.96 -9.12
N PHE A 408 -18.42 13.44 -10.24
CA PHE A 408 -17.87 13.13 -11.55
C PHE A 408 -16.99 14.27 -12.01
N ALA A 409 -15.88 13.93 -12.69
CA ALA A 409 -14.97 14.87 -13.32
C ALA A 409 -14.78 14.48 -14.80
N ALA A 410 -14.78 15.46 -15.69
CA ALA A 410 -14.45 15.29 -17.09
C ALA A 410 -13.54 16.42 -17.56
N LYS A 411 -12.54 16.14 -18.41
CA LYS A 411 -11.68 17.17 -19.01
C LYS A 411 -12.45 18.10 -19.96
N LYS A 412 -13.51 17.58 -20.55
CA LYS A 412 -14.44 18.36 -21.39
C LYS A 412 -15.87 17.95 -21.06
N LYS A 413 -16.75 18.94 -20.86
CA LYS A 413 -18.19 18.70 -20.73
C LYS A 413 -18.75 18.41 -22.12
N THR A 414 -19.33 17.23 -22.29
CA THR A 414 -19.99 16.80 -23.50
C THR A 414 -21.34 16.20 -23.18
N PRO A 415 -22.31 16.20 -24.12
CA PRO A 415 -23.60 15.52 -23.90
C PRO A 415 -23.44 14.04 -23.59
N GLU A 416 -22.38 13.40 -24.10
CA GLU A 416 -22.05 12.00 -23.81
C GLU A 416 -21.59 11.82 -22.35
N SER A 417 -20.68 12.69 -21.85
CA SER A 417 -20.24 12.62 -20.44
C SER A 417 -21.42 12.86 -19.49
N ASP A 418 -22.27 13.85 -19.77
CA ASP A 418 -23.43 14.13 -18.94
C ASP A 418 -24.45 12.96 -18.95
N ARG A 419 -24.62 12.28 -20.08
CA ARG A 419 -25.45 11.06 -20.18
C ARG A 419 -24.85 9.93 -19.35
N SER A 420 -23.58 9.66 -19.51
CA SER A 420 -22.82 8.63 -18.78
C SER A 420 -22.92 8.81 -17.26
N PHE A 421 -22.80 10.05 -16.78
CA PHE A 421 -22.91 10.35 -15.35
C PHE A 421 -24.34 10.14 -14.83
N ARG A 422 -25.37 10.58 -15.59
CA ARG A 422 -26.77 10.33 -15.24
C ARG A 422 -27.11 8.84 -15.23
N GLU A 423 -26.62 8.07 -16.20
CA GLU A 423 -26.83 6.62 -16.25
C GLU A 423 -26.27 5.94 -15.00
N THR A 424 -25.07 6.35 -14.58
CA THR A 424 -24.47 5.83 -13.34
C THR A 424 -25.35 6.11 -12.13
N VAL A 425 -25.75 7.38 -11.94
CA VAL A 425 -26.55 7.78 -10.78
C VAL A 425 -27.95 7.14 -10.82
N ASN A 426 -28.58 7.06 -11.99
CA ASN A 426 -29.88 6.41 -12.16
C ASN A 426 -29.83 4.89 -11.99
N SER A 427 -28.65 4.29 -12.02
CA SER A 427 -28.46 2.87 -11.70
C SER A 427 -28.43 2.58 -10.20
N PHE A 428 -28.30 3.62 -9.34
CA PHE A 428 -28.30 3.47 -7.88
C PHE A 428 -29.66 2.97 -7.40
N ARG A 429 -29.69 1.84 -6.70
CA ARG A 429 -30.90 1.23 -6.18
C ARG A 429 -30.63 0.34 -4.97
N ARG A 430 -31.68 -0.06 -4.28
CA ARG A 430 -31.59 -1.10 -3.26
C ARG A 430 -31.23 -2.43 -3.87
N LEU A 431 -30.44 -3.23 -3.14
CA LEU A 431 -30.24 -4.64 -3.44
C LEU A 431 -31.47 -5.44 -3.10
N THR A 432 -31.78 -6.46 -3.90
CA THR A 432 -32.75 -7.48 -3.55
C THR A 432 -32.16 -8.44 -2.51
N LEU A 433 -33.03 -9.16 -1.79
CA LEU A 433 -32.58 -10.15 -0.80
C LEU A 433 -31.72 -11.25 -1.45
N ALA A 434 -32.08 -11.67 -2.65
CA ALA A 434 -31.31 -12.65 -3.41
C ALA A 434 -29.90 -12.14 -3.78
N GLU A 435 -29.78 -10.86 -4.17
CA GLU A 435 -28.48 -10.25 -4.46
C GLU A 435 -27.61 -10.13 -3.18
N ILE A 436 -28.20 -9.79 -2.04
CA ILE A 436 -27.49 -9.75 -0.76
C ILE A 436 -26.98 -11.15 -0.37
N GLN A 437 -27.81 -12.18 -0.54
CA GLN A 437 -27.44 -13.57 -0.23
C GLN A 437 -26.36 -14.10 -1.20
N ALA A 438 -26.39 -13.67 -2.47
CA ALA A 438 -25.40 -14.06 -3.47
C ALA A 438 -24.07 -13.29 -3.34
N ALA A 439 -24.06 -12.18 -2.62
CA ALA A 439 -22.86 -11.34 -2.46
C ALA A 439 -21.94 -11.91 -1.38
N ARG A 440 -21.24 -13.00 -1.71
CA ARG A 440 -20.26 -13.64 -0.83
C ARG A 440 -18.86 -13.06 -1.03
N PRO A 441 -18.05 -12.93 0.06
CA PRO A 441 -16.65 -12.56 -0.07
C PRO A 441 -15.87 -13.70 -0.74
N LEU A 442 -14.93 -13.35 -1.59
CA LEU A 442 -13.94 -14.31 -2.06
C LEU A 442 -13.06 -14.77 -0.89
N ARG A 443 -12.63 -16.03 -0.92
CA ARG A 443 -11.81 -16.62 0.14
C ARG A 443 -10.66 -17.42 -0.45
N ILE A 444 -9.57 -17.46 0.29
CA ILE A 444 -8.50 -18.43 0.03
C ILE A 444 -8.98 -19.80 0.47
N LYS A 445 -8.94 -20.76 -0.43
CA LYS A 445 -9.18 -22.18 -0.13
C LYS A 445 -7.90 -22.98 -0.38
N ILE A 446 -7.50 -23.74 0.61
CA ILE A 446 -6.36 -24.65 0.48
C ILE A 446 -6.86 -25.99 -0.04
N VAL A 447 -6.30 -26.39 -1.18
CA VAL A 447 -6.63 -27.66 -1.83
C VAL A 447 -5.39 -28.54 -1.97
N THR A 448 -5.59 -29.85 -1.86
CA THR A 448 -4.53 -30.83 -2.12
C THR A 448 -4.60 -31.26 -3.58
N VAL A 449 -3.48 -31.13 -4.29
CA VAL A 449 -3.34 -31.52 -5.69
C VAL A 449 -3.54 -33.02 -5.83
N GLN A 450 -4.43 -33.42 -6.74
CA GLN A 450 -4.72 -34.82 -7.06
C GLN A 450 -3.90 -35.30 -8.27
N PRO A 451 -3.68 -36.59 -8.45
CA PRO A 451 -3.11 -37.14 -9.68
C PRO A 451 -3.90 -36.66 -10.93
N GLY A 452 -3.21 -36.08 -11.89
CA GLY A 452 -3.83 -35.50 -13.10
C GLY A 452 -4.20 -34.04 -13.04
N ASP A 453 -4.15 -33.40 -11.86
CA ASP A 453 -4.32 -31.94 -11.76
C ASP A 453 -3.17 -31.21 -12.46
N THR A 454 -3.51 -30.11 -13.14
CA THR A 454 -2.57 -29.16 -13.72
C THR A 454 -2.82 -27.76 -13.14
N ILE A 455 -1.90 -26.84 -13.37
CA ILE A 455 -2.09 -25.43 -12.96
C ILE A 455 -3.38 -24.88 -13.60
N GLU A 456 -3.63 -25.20 -14.86
CA GLU A 456 -4.80 -24.74 -15.61
C GLU A 456 -6.09 -25.33 -15.03
N SER A 457 -6.12 -26.63 -14.68
CA SER A 457 -7.28 -27.27 -14.08
C SER A 457 -7.60 -26.75 -12.67
N LEU A 458 -6.57 -26.43 -11.88
CA LEU A 458 -6.73 -25.83 -10.55
C LEU A 458 -7.15 -24.35 -10.65
N ALA A 459 -6.56 -23.61 -11.58
CA ALA A 459 -6.91 -22.20 -11.83
C ALA A 459 -8.35 -22.06 -12.36
N SER A 460 -8.86 -22.99 -13.16
CA SER A 460 -10.25 -22.97 -13.65
C SER A 460 -11.28 -23.14 -12.54
N ARG A 461 -10.89 -23.61 -11.37
CA ARG A 461 -11.74 -23.71 -10.17
C ARG A 461 -11.81 -22.40 -9.39
N MET A 462 -10.98 -21.41 -9.72
CA MET A 462 -11.00 -20.09 -9.08
C MET A 462 -12.19 -19.26 -9.58
N GLN A 463 -12.78 -18.51 -8.68
CA GLN A 463 -13.98 -17.72 -8.93
C GLN A 463 -13.69 -16.22 -8.68
N GLY A 464 -14.40 -15.36 -9.40
CA GLY A 464 -14.39 -13.92 -9.16
C GLY A 464 -13.04 -13.21 -9.37
N VAL A 465 -12.09 -13.87 -10.03
CA VAL A 465 -10.75 -13.33 -10.30
C VAL A 465 -10.47 -13.22 -11.80
N ASP A 466 -9.79 -12.17 -12.18
CA ASP A 466 -9.25 -12.00 -13.53
C ASP A 466 -7.96 -12.82 -13.71
N ARG A 467 -7.66 -13.24 -14.95
CA ARG A 467 -6.43 -13.96 -15.31
C ARG A 467 -6.14 -15.12 -14.34
N PRO A 468 -7.05 -16.10 -14.20
CA PRO A 468 -6.97 -17.09 -13.11
C PRO A 468 -5.68 -17.91 -13.11
N VAL A 469 -5.11 -18.25 -14.26
CA VAL A 469 -3.86 -19.00 -14.36
C VAL A 469 -2.67 -18.18 -13.82
N ASP A 470 -2.56 -16.93 -14.23
CA ASP A 470 -1.48 -16.05 -13.76
C ASP A 470 -1.62 -15.78 -12.27
N ARG A 471 -2.85 -15.52 -11.82
CA ARG A 471 -3.13 -15.30 -10.39
C ARG A 471 -2.86 -16.52 -9.54
N PHE A 472 -3.22 -17.72 -10.01
CA PHE A 472 -2.86 -18.96 -9.33
C PHE A 472 -1.35 -19.11 -9.18
N ARG A 473 -0.58 -18.82 -10.25
CA ARG A 473 0.89 -18.87 -10.22
C ARG A 473 1.46 -17.89 -9.20
N VAL A 474 0.99 -16.64 -9.20
CA VAL A 474 1.44 -15.62 -8.27
C VAL A 474 1.14 -15.99 -6.83
N LEU A 475 -0.09 -16.38 -6.52
CA LEU A 475 -0.51 -16.75 -5.17
C LEU A 475 0.27 -17.95 -4.59
N ASN A 476 0.74 -18.85 -5.44
CA ASN A 476 1.44 -20.06 -5.01
C ASN A 476 2.96 -19.98 -5.21
N GLY A 477 3.50 -18.84 -5.64
CA GLY A 477 4.93 -18.65 -5.87
C GLY A 477 5.48 -19.41 -7.09
N PHE A 478 4.60 -19.81 -8.04
CA PHE A 478 4.98 -20.54 -9.24
C PHE A 478 5.45 -19.61 -10.37
N ASP A 479 6.48 -20.01 -11.07
CA ASP A 479 6.92 -19.37 -12.31
C ASP A 479 6.29 -20.04 -13.55
N SER A 480 6.69 -19.62 -14.75
CA SER A 480 6.19 -20.18 -16.00
C SER A 480 6.59 -21.65 -16.24
N ARG A 481 7.64 -22.12 -15.57
CA ARG A 481 8.18 -23.50 -15.70
C ARG A 481 7.68 -24.41 -14.59
N SER A 482 7.13 -23.86 -13.53
CA SER A 482 6.64 -24.62 -12.38
C SER A 482 5.46 -25.51 -12.77
N THR A 483 5.42 -26.69 -12.18
CA THR A 483 4.32 -27.64 -12.26
C THR A 483 3.87 -28.02 -10.87
N VAL A 484 2.60 -28.43 -10.73
CA VAL A 484 2.06 -28.99 -9.48
C VAL A 484 2.35 -30.49 -9.41
N LYS A 485 2.55 -31.01 -8.19
CA LYS A 485 2.76 -32.44 -7.94
C LYS A 485 1.61 -32.96 -7.08
N PRO A 486 1.20 -34.23 -7.25
CA PRO A 486 0.24 -34.86 -6.35
C PRO A 486 0.68 -34.72 -4.89
N ARG A 487 -0.28 -34.38 -4.02
CA ARG A 487 -0.14 -34.06 -2.59
C ARG A 487 0.41 -32.66 -2.28
N ASP A 488 0.82 -31.84 -3.27
CA ASP A 488 1.10 -30.43 -3.00
C ASP A 488 -0.18 -29.76 -2.43
N ARG A 489 0.02 -28.86 -1.49
CA ARG A 489 -1.05 -27.99 -0.98
C ARG A 489 -0.94 -26.64 -1.64
N VAL A 490 -2.02 -26.17 -2.26
CA VAL A 490 -2.05 -24.93 -3.02
C VAL A 490 -3.26 -24.07 -2.66
N LYS A 491 -3.09 -22.76 -2.87
CA LYS A 491 -4.13 -21.75 -2.69
C LYS A 491 -4.97 -21.64 -3.97
N ILE A 492 -6.28 -21.67 -3.86
CA ILE A 492 -7.23 -21.20 -4.87
C ILE A 492 -8.14 -20.15 -4.25
N VAL A 493 -8.78 -19.33 -5.10
CA VAL A 493 -9.75 -18.32 -4.66
C VAL A 493 -11.14 -18.80 -5.02
N VAL A 494 -12.04 -18.86 -4.03
CA VAL A 494 -13.45 -19.28 -4.18
C VAL A 494 -14.37 -18.29 -3.50
N ASP A 495 -15.68 -18.29 -3.81
CA ASP A 495 -16.73 -17.52 -3.14
C ASP A 495 -17.42 -18.30 -1.99
#